data_0ae90f41667e4c4e11d4743f8f61d502
#
_entry.id   0ae90f41667e4c4e11d4743f8f61d502
#
_cell.length_a   1.000
_cell.length_b   1.000
_cell.length_c   1.000
_cell.angle_alpha   90.00
_cell.angle_beta   90.00
_cell.angle_gamma   90.00
#
_symmetry.space_group_name_H-M   'P 1'
#
loop_
_entity.id
_entity.type
_entity.pdbx_description
1 polymer ?
#
loop_
_entity_poly.entity_id
_entity_poly.type
_entity_poly.pdbx_seq_one_letter_code
_entity_poly.pdbx_strand_id
1 'polypeptide(L)'
;LIPNEGLSRKTVYNNVILVGDSAGQANPLVLEGIRYAIRFGEVAGRVAAVAIRSDNVNETTLMAYEKEWKKAIESKINSAVKVQNRWVGLSDEEWDKELSIIEELTADEFLDFIRADFGVSKMVKLATHHPKMIVRQLFNMVKGT
;
A
#
# COMPACT_ATOMS: atom_id res chain seq x y z
N LEU A 1 -2.49 -16.76 7.01
CA LEU A 1 -1.35 -15.94 6.60
C LEU A 1 -1.86 -14.75 5.81
N ILE A 2 -1.56 -13.54 6.26
CA ILE A 2 -1.86 -12.31 5.52
C ILE A 2 -0.71 -12.09 4.53
N PRO A 3 -0.97 -11.89 3.23
CA PRO A 3 0.06 -11.63 2.25
C PRO A 3 0.70 -10.25 2.51
N ASN A 4 2.01 -10.22 2.69
CA ASN A 4 2.78 -9.01 2.96
C ASN A 4 3.89 -8.74 1.92
N GLU A 5 3.91 -9.50 0.83
CA GLU A 5 4.93 -9.44 -0.22
C GLU A 5 4.64 -8.37 -1.28
N GLY A 6 3.56 -7.61 -1.10
CA GLY A 6 3.11 -6.63 -2.10
C GLY A 6 2.30 -7.25 -3.24
N LEU A 7 2.18 -6.52 -4.34
CA LEU A 7 1.24 -6.80 -5.44
C LEU A 7 1.85 -7.64 -6.57
N SER A 8 2.53 -8.73 -6.25
CA SER A 8 3.20 -9.58 -7.24
C SER A 8 2.26 -10.59 -7.94
N ARG A 9 1.01 -10.72 -7.48
CA ARG A 9 0.09 -11.75 -7.96
C ARG A 9 -0.77 -11.26 -9.12
N LYS A 10 -0.97 -12.12 -10.11
CA LYS A 10 -2.03 -11.96 -11.10
C LYS A 10 -3.38 -12.15 -10.40
N THR A 11 -4.32 -11.23 -10.63
CA THR A 11 -5.61 -11.21 -9.90
C THR A 11 -6.80 -11.57 -10.77
N VAL A 12 -6.59 -11.70 -12.10
CA VAL A 12 -7.63 -12.01 -13.07
C VAL A 12 -7.21 -13.19 -13.94
N TYR A 13 -8.12 -14.10 -14.15
CA TYR A 13 -8.00 -15.26 -15.05
C TYR A 13 -9.32 -15.44 -15.80
N ASN A 14 -9.38 -16.39 -16.77
CA ASN A 14 -10.65 -16.73 -17.38
C ASN A 14 -11.65 -17.19 -16.32
N ASN A 15 -12.80 -16.52 -16.27
CA ASN A 15 -13.90 -16.77 -15.32
C ASN A 15 -13.56 -16.59 -13.84
N VAL A 16 -12.40 -16.01 -13.47
CA VAL A 16 -11.97 -15.86 -12.06
C VAL A 16 -11.44 -14.47 -11.80
N ILE A 17 -11.89 -13.87 -10.69
CA ILE A 17 -11.35 -12.66 -10.09
C ILE A 17 -10.92 -12.98 -8.66
N LEU A 18 -9.69 -12.67 -8.29
CA LEU A 18 -9.19 -12.72 -6.91
C LEU A 18 -9.37 -11.36 -6.23
N VAL A 19 -9.82 -11.34 -4.98
CA VAL A 19 -10.11 -10.11 -4.23
C VAL A 19 -9.54 -10.22 -2.81
N GLY A 20 -9.16 -9.09 -2.22
CA GLY A 20 -8.63 -9.04 -0.86
C GLY A 20 -7.30 -9.77 -0.71
N ASP A 21 -7.13 -10.52 0.36
CA ASP A 21 -5.88 -11.21 0.67
C ASP A 21 -5.47 -12.23 -0.39
N SER A 22 -6.44 -12.89 -1.04
CA SER A 22 -6.16 -13.80 -2.17
C SER A 22 -5.52 -13.08 -3.37
N ALA A 23 -5.80 -11.78 -3.51
CA ALA A 23 -5.23 -10.90 -4.53
C ALA A 23 -3.97 -10.16 -4.05
N GLY A 24 -3.50 -10.38 -2.83
CA GLY A 24 -2.41 -9.64 -2.21
C GLY A 24 -2.78 -8.19 -1.85
N GLN A 25 -4.07 -7.88 -1.76
CA GLN A 25 -4.57 -6.53 -1.48
C GLN A 25 -4.58 -6.25 0.03
N ALA A 26 -3.43 -6.32 0.66
CA ALA A 26 -3.23 -5.96 2.06
C ALA A 26 -2.13 -4.91 2.19
N ASN A 27 -2.28 -3.99 3.14
CA ASN A 27 -1.22 -3.03 3.48
C ASN A 27 -0.16 -3.74 4.31
N PRO A 28 1.09 -3.88 3.84
CA PRO A 28 2.11 -4.65 4.54
C PRO A 28 2.61 -4.01 5.84
N LEU A 29 2.43 -2.69 6.05
CA LEU A 29 2.87 -2.02 7.28
C LEU A 29 2.01 -2.38 8.50
N VAL A 30 0.69 -2.51 8.29
CA VAL A 30 -0.28 -2.72 9.38
C VAL A 30 -1.13 -3.98 9.17
N LEU A 31 -0.81 -4.78 8.17
CA LEU A 31 -1.51 -6.01 7.80
C LEU A 31 -3.02 -5.79 7.60
N GLU A 32 -3.41 -4.61 7.10
CA GLU A 32 -4.80 -4.24 6.87
C GLU A 32 -5.25 -4.66 5.47
N GLY A 33 -6.18 -5.60 5.38
CA GLY A 33 -6.79 -6.08 4.13
C GLY A 33 -8.30 -5.85 4.03
N ILE A 34 -9.02 -5.78 5.17
CA ILE A 34 -10.49 -5.76 5.22
C ILE A 34 -11.08 -4.62 4.39
N ARG A 35 -10.57 -3.40 4.54
CA ARG A 35 -11.03 -2.22 3.78
C ARG A 35 -10.85 -2.38 2.28
N TYR A 36 -9.74 -2.96 1.86
CA TYR A 36 -9.47 -3.25 0.45
C TYR A 36 -10.37 -4.38 -0.08
N ALA A 37 -10.58 -5.44 0.71
CA ALA A 37 -11.47 -6.53 0.33
C ALA A 37 -12.90 -6.03 0.10
N ILE A 38 -13.44 -5.18 0.97
CA ILE A 38 -14.77 -4.57 0.81
C ILE A 38 -14.82 -3.70 -0.45
N ARG A 39 -13.88 -2.75 -0.58
CA ARG A 39 -13.85 -1.81 -1.70
C ARG A 39 -13.70 -2.51 -3.04
N PHE A 40 -12.76 -3.44 -3.14
CA PHE A 40 -12.48 -4.11 -4.41
C PHE A 40 -13.40 -5.30 -4.66
N GLY A 41 -14.08 -5.82 -3.64
CA GLY A 41 -15.22 -6.71 -3.80
C GLY A 41 -16.38 -6.05 -4.55
N GLU A 42 -16.68 -4.78 -4.24
CA GLU A 42 -17.67 -3.99 -4.98
C GLU A 42 -17.26 -3.80 -6.46
N VAL A 43 -15.98 -3.44 -6.69
CA VAL A 43 -15.45 -3.30 -8.07
C VAL A 43 -15.54 -4.62 -8.83
N ALA A 44 -15.15 -5.74 -8.19
CA ALA A 44 -15.19 -7.07 -8.79
C ALA A 44 -16.63 -7.47 -9.15
N GLY A 45 -17.59 -7.24 -8.24
CA GLY A 45 -19.00 -7.52 -8.47
C GLY A 45 -19.57 -6.72 -9.64
N ARG A 46 -19.21 -5.43 -9.74
CA ARG A 46 -19.63 -4.58 -10.87
C ARG A 46 -19.06 -5.05 -12.21
N VAL A 47 -17.76 -5.37 -12.25
CA VAL A 47 -17.10 -5.86 -13.46
C VAL A 47 -17.66 -7.23 -13.88
N ALA A 48 -17.84 -8.14 -12.93
CA ALA A 48 -18.44 -9.45 -13.20
C ALA A 48 -19.87 -9.33 -13.75
N ALA A 49 -20.69 -8.45 -13.18
CA ALA A 49 -22.05 -8.22 -13.65
C ALA A 49 -22.09 -7.67 -15.10
N VAL A 50 -21.14 -6.81 -15.48
CA VAL A 50 -21.01 -6.33 -16.87
C VAL A 50 -20.58 -7.46 -17.80
N ALA A 51 -19.58 -8.25 -17.42
CA ALA A 51 -19.08 -9.37 -18.20
C ALA A 51 -20.16 -10.43 -18.46
N ILE A 52 -20.96 -10.79 -17.44
CA ILE A 52 -22.05 -11.75 -17.55
C ILE A 52 -23.16 -11.21 -18.49
N ARG A 53 -23.54 -9.94 -18.34
CA ARG A 53 -24.59 -9.34 -19.20
C ARG A 53 -24.19 -9.25 -20.67
N SER A 54 -22.89 -9.13 -20.94
CA SER A 54 -22.36 -9.11 -22.32
C SER A 54 -22.01 -10.49 -22.86
N ASP A 55 -22.30 -11.56 -22.13
CA ASP A 55 -21.89 -12.95 -22.45
C ASP A 55 -20.40 -13.08 -22.79
N ASN A 56 -19.56 -12.31 -22.08
CA ASN A 56 -18.14 -12.21 -22.37
C ASN A 56 -17.29 -12.24 -21.07
N VAL A 57 -17.30 -13.40 -20.41
CA VAL A 57 -16.59 -13.63 -19.14
C VAL A 57 -15.19 -14.19 -19.41
N ASN A 58 -14.37 -13.42 -20.10
CA ASN A 58 -12.97 -13.78 -20.36
C ASN A 58 -11.99 -12.85 -19.58
N GLU A 59 -10.73 -13.25 -19.55
CA GLU A 59 -9.69 -12.49 -18.87
C GLU A 59 -9.61 -11.03 -19.34
N THR A 60 -9.73 -10.79 -20.65
CA THR A 60 -9.62 -9.43 -21.22
C THR A 60 -10.70 -8.50 -20.68
N THR A 61 -11.95 -8.98 -20.61
CA THR A 61 -13.07 -8.21 -20.05
C THR A 61 -12.90 -7.98 -18.55
N LEU A 62 -12.48 -9.02 -17.81
CA LEU A 62 -12.28 -8.96 -16.37
C LEU A 62 -11.08 -8.11 -15.96
N MET A 63 -10.11 -7.85 -16.86
CA MET A 63 -8.95 -6.97 -16.61
C MET A 63 -9.33 -5.53 -16.24
N ALA A 64 -10.57 -5.10 -16.49
CA ALA A 64 -11.07 -3.81 -16.01
C ALA A 64 -11.00 -3.70 -14.48
N TYR A 65 -11.24 -4.81 -13.76
CA TYR A 65 -11.06 -4.90 -12.33
C TYR A 65 -9.61 -4.65 -11.91
N GLU A 66 -8.67 -5.36 -12.54
CA GLU A 66 -7.25 -5.25 -12.19
C GLU A 66 -6.71 -3.84 -12.43
N LYS A 67 -7.09 -3.21 -13.53
CA LYS A 67 -6.71 -1.82 -13.84
C LYS A 67 -7.23 -0.84 -12.79
N GLU A 68 -8.47 -1.02 -12.32
CA GLU A 68 -9.09 -0.11 -11.36
C GLU A 68 -8.45 -0.21 -9.97
N TRP A 69 -8.25 -1.42 -9.45
CA TRP A 69 -7.65 -1.56 -8.12
C TRP A 69 -6.16 -1.19 -8.12
N LYS A 70 -5.39 -1.55 -9.15
CA LYS A 70 -3.98 -1.13 -9.29
C LYS A 70 -3.86 0.39 -9.28
N LYS A 71 -4.63 1.08 -10.10
CA LYS A 71 -4.67 2.55 -10.11
C LYS A 71 -4.94 3.14 -8.73
N ALA A 72 -5.75 2.47 -7.92
CA ALA A 72 -6.16 2.99 -6.61
C ALA A 72 -5.13 2.79 -5.50
N ILE A 73 -4.39 1.66 -5.49
CA ILE A 73 -3.53 1.30 -4.34
C ILE A 73 -2.12 0.83 -4.68
N GLU A 74 -1.79 0.54 -5.93
CA GLU A 74 -0.49 -0.04 -6.29
C GLU A 74 0.69 0.80 -5.78
N SER A 75 0.66 2.11 -6.00
CA SER A 75 1.70 3.02 -5.52
C SER A 75 1.81 3.01 -3.99
N LYS A 76 0.67 2.97 -3.27
CA LYS A 76 0.65 2.94 -1.81
C LYS A 76 1.25 1.65 -1.26
N ILE A 77 0.84 0.50 -1.81
CA ILE A 77 1.35 -0.80 -1.40
C ILE A 77 2.86 -0.91 -1.69
N ASN A 78 3.30 -0.47 -2.87
CA ASN A 78 4.73 -0.48 -3.22
C ASN A 78 5.56 0.41 -2.29
N SER A 79 5.04 1.55 -1.86
CA SER A 79 5.68 2.41 -0.87
C SER A 79 5.73 1.75 0.52
N ALA A 80 4.65 1.11 0.94
CA ALA A 80 4.59 0.37 2.18
C ALA A 80 5.58 -0.79 2.24
N VAL A 81 5.73 -1.56 1.14
CA VAL A 81 6.73 -2.63 1.02
C VAL A 81 8.16 -2.10 1.19
N LYS A 82 8.47 -0.93 0.63
CA LYS A 82 9.81 -0.32 0.81
C LYS A 82 10.09 0.02 2.27
N VAL A 83 9.11 0.58 2.98
CA VAL A 83 9.23 0.88 4.42
C VAL A 83 9.37 -0.42 5.22
N GLN A 84 8.54 -1.42 4.96
CA GLN A 84 8.61 -2.72 5.61
C GLN A 84 9.99 -3.39 5.43
N ASN A 85 10.49 -3.43 4.19
CA ASN A 85 11.80 -4.03 3.89
C ASN A 85 12.95 -3.34 4.63
N ARG A 86 12.86 -2.01 4.79
CA ARG A 86 13.81 -1.27 5.62
C ARG A 86 13.69 -1.68 7.09
N TRP A 87 12.48 -1.73 7.63
CA TRP A 87 12.26 -2.02 9.05
C TRP A 87 12.68 -3.41 9.48
N VAL A 88 12.50 -4.42 8.62
CA VAL A 88 12.91 -5.81 8.91
C VAL A 88 14.40 -5.95 9.14
N GLY A 89 15.21 -5.06 8.60
CA GLY A 89 16.68 -5.09 8.74
C GLY A 89 17.27 -4.20 9.83
N LEU A 90 16.42 -3.48 10.61
CA LEU A 90 16.90 -2.56 11.64
C LEU A 90 17.36 -3.28 12.91
N SER A 91 18.46 -2.79 13.52
CA SER A 91 18.87 -3.13 14.88
C SER A 91 17.97 -2.46 15.93
N ASP A 92 18.08 -2.85 17.20
CA ASP A 92 17.29 -2.26 18.29
C ASP A 92 17.59 -0.75 18.44
N GLU A 93 18.86 -0.34 18.32
CA GLU A 93 19.20 1.08 18.38
C GLU A 93 18.67 1.90 17.19
N GLU A 94 18.54 1.27 16.02
CA GLU A 94 17.94 1.90 14.85
C GLU A 94 16.42 2.00 15.00
N TRP A 95 15.79 0.99 15.61
CA TRP A 95 14.37 1.02 15.97
C TRP A 95 14.05 2.15 16.94
N ASP A 96 14.84 2.37 17.98
CA ASP A 96 14.67 3.49 18.92
C ASP A 96 14.70 4.84 18.18
N LYS A 97 15.55 4.98 17.18
CA LYS A 97 15.61 6.18 16.34
C LYS A 97 14.37 6.34 15.43
N GLU A 98 13.90 5.25 14.82
CA GLU A 98 12.69 5.28 14.00
C GLU A 98 11.44 5.58 14.85
N LEU A 99 11.31 4.96 16.02
CA LEU A 99 10.20 5.22 16.95
C LEU A 99 10.17 6.68 17.40
N SER A 100 11.33 7.27 17.71
CA SER A 100 11.40 8.69 18.07
C SER A 100 10.94 9.63 16.94
N ILE A 101 11.04 9.21 15.67
CA ILE A 101 10.49 9.95 14.53
C ILE A 101 8.97 9.82 14.50
N ILE A 102 8.46 8.61 14.72
CA ILE A 102 7.03 8.31 14.71
C ILE A 102 6.32 9.06 15.84
N GLU A 103 6.94 9.18 17.02
CA GLU A 103 6.41 9.92 18.18
C GLU A 103 6.27 11.43 17.90
N GLU A 104 7.06 12.01 17.00
CA GLU A 104 6.95 13.41 16.61
C GLU A 104 5.76 13.70 15.69
N LEU A 105 5.13 12.67 15.09
CA LEU A 105 4.03 12.83 14.16
C LEU A 105 2.74 13.24 14.89
N THR A 106 1.98 14.13 14.26
CA THR A 106 0.60 14.36 14.66
C THR A 106 -0.26 13.13 14.36
N ALA A 107 -1.45 13.02 14.99
CA ALA A 107 -2.37 11.91 14.76
C ALA A 107 -2.72 11.74 13.26
N ASP A 108 -2.95 12.84 12.54
CA ASP A 108 -3.27 12.81 11.11
C ASP A 108 -2.09 12.34 10.27
N GLU A 109 -0.86 12.80 10.57
CA GLU A 109 0.36 12.38 9.89
C GLU A 109 0.66 10.90 10.16
N PHE A 110 0.44 10.44 11.39
CA PHE A 110 0.55 9.02 11.72
C PHE A 110 -0.48 8.17 10.97
N LEU A 111 -1.74 8.63 10.86
CA LEU A 111 -2.76 7.95 10.06
C LEU A 111 -2.40 7.89 8.58
N ASP A 112 -1.85 8.98 8.02
CA ASP A 112 -1.35 8.97 6.64
C ASP A 112 -0.20 7.99 6.45
N PHE A 113 0.71 7.94 7.42
CA PHE A 113 1.84 7.02 7.42
C PHE A 113 1.39 5.55 7.43
N ILE A 114 0.54 5.15 8.38
CA ILE A 114 0.07 3.75 8.45
C ILE A 114 -0.81 3.34 7.26
N ARG A 115 -1.45 4.31 6.58
CA ARG A 115 -2.20 4.10 5.34
C ARG A 115 -1.29 4.06 4.09
N ALA A 116 0.01 4.26 4.26
CA ALA A 116 0.99 4.43 3.19
C ALA A 116 0.59 5.52 2.18
N ASP A 117 -0.03 6.60 2.67
CA ASP A 117 -0.48 7.72 1.85
C ASP A 117 0.60 8.80 1.75
N PHE A 118 1.66 8.51 1.00
CA PHE A 118 2.82 9.37 0.80
C PHE A 118 2.70 10.27 -0.43
N GLY A 119 1.52 10.86 -0.67
CA GLY A 119 1.32 11.83 -1.75
C GLY A 119 2.25 13.04 -1.61
N VAL A 120 2.66 13.65 -2.74
CA VAL A 120 3.63 14.77 -2.76
C VAL A 120 3.22 15.91 -1.82
N SER A 121 1.95 16.32 -1.82
CA SER A 121 1.43 17.37 -0.94
C SER A 121 1.58 17.03 0.55
N LYS A 122 1.37 15.75 0.92
CA LYS A 122 1.52 15.26 2.29
C LYS A 122 2.99 15.20 2.69
N MET A 123 3.87 14.78 1.80
CA MET A 123 5.31 14.79 2.03
C MET A 123 5.86 16.21 2.19
N VAL A 124 5.38 17.16 1.40
CA VAL A 124 5.74 18.59 1.57
C VAL A 124 5.24 19.12 2.91
N LYS A 125 3.99 18.81 3.30
CA LYS A 125 3.44 19.20 4.59
C LYS A 125 4.28 18.61 5.74
N LEU A 126 4.60 17.33 5.70
CA LEU A 126 5.43 16.66 6.68
C LEU A 126 6.80 17.31 6.80
N ALA A 127 7.45 17.62 5.66
CA ALA A 127 8.75 18.27 5.63
C ALA A 127 8.73 19.68 6.24
N THR A 128 7.64 20.43 6.05
CA THR A 128 7.49 21.78 6.63
C THR A 128 7.18 21.76 8.12
N HIS A 129 6.42 20.75 8.59
CA HIS A 129 6.12 20.59 10.01
C HIS A 129 7.31 20.04 10.82
N HIS A 130 8.09 19.15 10.21
CA HIS A 130 9.20 18.44 10.86
C HIS A 130 10.53 18.61 10.13
N PRO A 131 11.07 19.85 10.00
CA PRO A 131 12.29 20.09 9.23
C PRO A 131 13.51 19.35 9.80
N LYS A 132 13.58 19.16 11.13
CA LYS A 132 14.68 18.42 11.79
C LYS A 132 14.65 16.92 11.43
N MET A 133 13.47 16.35 11.27
CA MET A 133 13.27 14.97 10.87
C MET A 133 13.81 14.72 9.44
N ILE A 134 13.53 15.63 8.52
CA ILE A 134 14.00 15.54 7.13
C ILE A 134 15.53 15.65 7.07
N VAL A 135 16.12 16.60 7.79
CA VAL A 135 17.59 16.74 7.88
C VAL A 135 18.22 15.46 8.43
N ARG A 136 17.64 14.87 9.49
CA ARG A 136 18.13 13.63 10.09
C ARG A 136 18.04 12.44 9.12
N GLN A 137 16.95 12.31 8.37
CA GLN A 137 16.78 11.28 7.34
C GLN A 137 17.80 11.43 6.21
N LEU A 138 18.02 12.66 5.71
CA LEU A 138 19.05 12.94 4.70
C LEU A 138 20.45 12.60 5.20
N PHE A 139 20.79 12.94 6.46
CA PHE A 139 22.07 12.61 7.08
C PHE A 139 22.28 11.08 7.21
N ASN A 140 21.22 10.33 7.54
CA ASN A 140 21.30 8.88 7.65
C ASN A 140 21.46 8.21 6.28
N MET A 141 20.86 8.78 5.21
CA MET A 141 21.04 8.29 3.84
C MET A 141 22.48 8.51 3.33
N VAL A 142 23.13 9.62 3.72
CA VAL A 142 24.53 9.92 3.32
C VAL A 142 25.55 9.10 4.11
N LYS A 143 25.23 8.71 5.35
CA LYS A 143 26.15 7.89 6.19
C LYS A 143 26.00 6.38 5.96
N GLY A 144 24.94 5.94 5.32
CA GLY A 144 24.69 4.54 5.00
C GLY A 144 25.25 4.09 3.64
N THR A 145 26.05 4.94 2.98
CA THR A 145 26.92 4.61 1.86
C THR A 145 28.37 4.56 2.33
#